data_68906eb2276692014f066d9a3f7027c5
#
_entry.id   68906eb2276692014f066d9a3f7027c5
#
_cell.length_a   1.000
_cell.length_b   1.000
_cell.length_c   1.000
_cell.angle_alpha   90.00
_cell.angle_beta   90.00
_cell.angle_gamma   90.00
#
_symmetry.space_group_name_H-M   'P 1'
#
loop_
_entity.id
_entity.type
_entity.pdbx_description
1 polymer ?
#
loop_
_entity_poly.entity_id
_entity_poly.type
_entity_poly.pdbx_seq_one_letter_code
_entity_poly.pdbx_strand_id
1 'polypeptide(L)'
;MRRYIYKAVFFIIAGTALCPHTLMPKAHGLAESTGPDGSNAKAVHELGETGEDINVGLIGISNILTTHEAFKNVNGQSRAFNHDFTGDGISISSHDTWMAGIAASDGGLYHPNDIGVAPGVDIHSARVVDNNGVLSSTYLTNTLDGPNGLITKYNCRVIMTGFMVSGIDPNGQSYWTKMYDYYAYKYDVVFANASGKDYTHPVVFGDAYNGITTGGLVVTDPDVYLKVGTNSNSGPTVDGRRKPDLAAPSQNQTMPSGGGDTSWYEWTTPDGATSLSTPHSAGVAALLLGLADDSNDPNDGHNEVIRAVIVNSTFPNIKDEFGNPTNPADPNKTWDPNRGYGRIDALRAYELLDSNQVLPDVNITEEKGWAYATMTNSFEEDSYRIYGEKNERLVLTVTWNRLIDSNYAEETPKFNLNLTIKDPNDQTIFSETDANNNLEKVDLLLPSDGMYKVVLKNTTDKKPRSYALAFERFVPIPGDFEPIDYIVDYNDMATFSEQWLWTGENLQADLFDDDSNIVNLPDFAEFASHWLETDGRYYQDQ
;
A
#
# COMPACT_ATOMS: atom_id res chain seq x y z
N MET A 1 -71.32 -2.82 8.36
CA MET A 1 -70.70 -1.48 8.30
C MET A 1 -69.78 -1.32 9.50
N ARG A 2 -68.50 -1.59 9.37
CA ARG A 2 -67.49 -1.24 10.35
C ARG A 2 -66.41 -0.42 9.63
N ARG A 3 -66.29 0.84 10.06
CA ARG A 3 -65.28 1.80 9.57
C ARG A 3 -63.97 1.46 10.24
N TYR A 4 -62.93 1.19 9.48
CA TYR A 4 -61.54 1.19 9.92
C TYR A 4 -60.97 2.60 9.75
N ILE A 5 -60.54 3.16 10.88
CA ILE A 5 -59.87 4.46 10.98
C ILE A 5 -58.37 4.16 10.92
N TYR A 6 -57.71 4.56 9.86
CA TYR A 6 -56.24 4.58 9.79
C TYR A 6 -55.75 5.82 10.53
N LYS A 7 -54.96 5.59 11.60
CA LYS A 7 -54.21 6.65 12.26
C LYS A 7 -52.91 6.86 11.48
N ALA A 8 -52.80 7.96 10.76
CA ALA A 8 -51.54 8.48 10.27
C ALA A 8 -50.73 8.99 11.48
N VAL A 9 -49.54 8.43 11.71
CA VAL A 9 -48.59 8.94 12.66
C VAL A 9 -47.72 9.98 11.96
N PHE A 10 -47.97 11.25 12.26
CA PHE A 10 -47.07 12.33 11.87
C PHE A 10 -45.89 12.36 12.83
N PHE A 11 -44.71 12.06 12.32
CA PHE A 11 -43.47 12.42 13.03
C PHE A 11 -43.25 13.93 12.84
N ILE A 12 -43.38 14.68 13.92
CA ILE A 12 -42.89 16.05 14.02
C ILE A 12 -41.38 15.98 14.21
N ILE A 13 -40.64 16.29 13.15
CA ILE A 13 -39.22 16.57 13.26
C ILE A 13 -39.11 17.94 13.91
N ALA A 14 -38.74 17.95 15.20
CA ALA A 14 -38.35 19.17 15.89
C ALA A 14 -37.06 19.68 15.25
N GLY A 15 -37.15 20.74 14.46
CA GLY A 15 -35.99 21.42 13.92
C GLY A 15 -35.13 21.99 15.06
N THR A 16 -34.03 21.35 15.36
CA THR A 16 -32.95 21.99 16.10
C THR A 16 -32.34 23.03 15.15
N ALA A 17 -32.43 24.28 15.55
CA ALA A 17 -31.74 25.36 14.87
C ALA A 17 -30.25 25.01 14.81
N LEU A 18 -29.77 24.67 13.64
CA LEU A 18 -28.35 24.62 13.33
C LEU A 18 -27.81 26.03 13.53
N CYS A 19 -27.08 26.23 14.63
CA CYS A 19 -26.13 27.33 14.73
C CYS A 19 -25.23 27.23 13.48
N PRO A 20 -24.99 28.30 12.74
CA PRO A 20 -24.00 28.26 11.68
C PRO A 20 -22.65 27.97 12.38
N HIS A 21 -22.20 26.73 12.31
CA HIS A 21 -20.81 26.44 12.52
C HIS A 21 -20.11 27.23 11.42
N THR A 22 -19.49 28.33 11.81
CA THR A 22 -18.40 28.89 11.00
C THR A 22 -17.43 27.73 10.81
N LEU A 23 -17.41 27.18 9.59
CA LEU A 23 -16.36 26.28 9.14
C LEU A 23 -15.05 26.99 9.40
N MET A 24 -14.41 26.71 10.54
CA MET A 24 -13.00 26.99 10.65
C MET A 24 -12.36 26.16 9.52
N PRO A 25 -11.48 26.74 8.70
CA PRO A 25 -10.72 25.94 7.75
C PRO A 25 -10.09 24.81 8.56
N LYS A 26 -10.41 23.57 8.20
CA LYS A 26 -9.83 22.39 8.83
C LYS A 26 -8.33 22.49 8.60
N ALA A 27 -7.54 22.43 9.66
CA ALA A 27 -6.09 22.44 9.52
C ALA A 27 -5.69 21.15 8.82
N HIS A 28 -5.12 21.25 7.64
CA HIS A 28 -4.56 20.12 6.92
C HIS A 28 -3.25 19.70 7.58
N GLY A 29 -3.07 18.42 7.89
CA GLY A 29 -1.91 17.94 8.60
C GLY A 29 -1.55 16.48 8.33
N LEU A 30 -0.54 15.98 9.03
CA LEU A 30 -0.23 14.56 9.02
C LEU A 30 -1.38 13.72 9.58
N ALA A 31 -2.21 14.29 10.46
CA ALA A 31 -3.38 13.62 11.03
C ALA A 31 -4.34 13.09 9.96
N GLU A 32 -4.54 13.83 8.86
CA GLU A 32 -5.38 13.44 7.73
C GLU A 32 -4.66 12.45 6.82
N SER A 33 -3.38 12.71 6.50
CA SER A 33 -2.62 11.83 5.60
C SER A 33 -2.26 10.49 6.23
N THR A 34 -2.22 10.40 7.56
CA THR A 34 -2.07 9.14 8.31
C THR A 34 -3.39 8.52 8.78
N GLY A 35 -4.50 9.24 8.60
CA GLY A 35 -5.85 8.79 8.91
C GLY A 35 -6.41 7.76 7.91
N PRO A 36 -7.67 7.33 8.10
CA PRO A 36 -8.31 6.28 7.28
C PRO A 36 -8.39 6.64 5.80
N ASP A 37 -8.60 7.92 5.48
CA ASP A 37 -8.66 8.43 4.10
C ASP A 37 -7.28 8.73 3.50
N GLY A 38 -6.22 8.51 4.25
CA GLY A 38 -4.82 8.60 3.86
C GLY A 38 -4.14 7.24 3.82
N SER A 39 -3.04 7.08 4.58
CA SER A 39 -2.33 5.80 4.69
C SER A 39 -2.88 4.86 5.77
N ASN A 40 -3.87 5.29 6.55
CA ASN A 40 -4.51 4.53 7.64
C ASN A 40 -3.53 4.04 8.74
N ALA A 41 -2.40 4.72 8.90
CA ALA A 41 -1.39 4.35 9.90
C ALA A 41 -1.85 4.65 11.32
N LYS A 42 -2.67 5.68 11.51
CA LYS A 42 -3.21 6.04 12.83
C LYS A 42 -3.98 4.90 13.49
N ALA A 43 -4.72 4.11 12.71
CA ALA A 43 -5.43 2.95 13.24
C ALA A 43 -4.46 1.87 13.76
N VAL A 44 -3.27 1.75 13.17
CA VAL A 44 -2.21 0.85 13.66
C VAL A 44 -1.61 1.37 14.96
N HIS A 45 -1.44 2.70 15.09
CA HIS A 45 -1.01 3.29 16.37
C HIS A 45 -2.00 3.01 17.51
N GLU A 46 -3.31 2.98 17.20
CA GLU A 46 -4.35 2.66 18.17
C GLU A 46 -4.30 1.18 18.64
N LEU A 47 -3.68 0.30 17.85
CA LEU A 47 -3.36 -1.08 18.22
C LEU A 47 -2.07 -1.19 19.06
N GLY A 48 -1.31 -0.09 19.18
CA GLY A 48 -0.09 -0.02 19.98
C GLY A 48 1.21 -0.13 19.18
N GLU A 49 1.14 -0.35 17.86
CA GLU A 49 2.33 -0.46 17.03
C GLU A 49 2.74 0.91 16.46
N THR A 50 3.98 1.33 16.69
CA THR A 50 4.54 2.63 16.29
C THR A 50 5.87 2.53 15.54
N GLY A 51 6.39 1.34 15.31
CA GLY A 51 7.71 1.09 14.74
C GLY A 51 8.85 1.24 15.75
N GLU A 52 8.59 1.07 17.05
CA GLU A 52 9.62 1.13 18.09
C GLU A 52 10.72 0.10 17.80
N ASP A 53 11.97 0.44 18.07
CA ASP A 53 13.18 -0.37 17.79
C ASP A 53 13.49 -0.61 16.29
N ILE A 54 12.69 -0.07 15.35
CA ILE A 54 13.00 -0.12 13.92
C ILE A 54 13.78 1.12 13.49
N ASN A 55 14.92 0.89 12.82
CA ASN A 55 15.74 1.94 12.22
C ASN A 55 15.37 2.13 10.74
N VAL A 56 15.05 3.38 10.37
CA VAL A 56 14.74 3.79 8.99
C VAL A 56 15.87 4.66 8.46
N GLY A 57 16.44 4.29 7.33
CA GLY A 57 17.45 5.08 6.62
C GLY A 57 16.80 6.01 5.60
N LEU A 58 17.15 7.29 5.63
CA LEU A 58 16.82 8.26 4.58
C LEU A 58 18.09 8.58 3.77
N ILE A 59 18.13 8.16 2.51
CA ILE A 59 19.17 8.56 1.58
C ILE A 59 18.74 9.87 0.91
N GLY A 60 19.45 10.94 1.22
CA GLY A 60 19.13 12.31 0.78
C GLY A 60 20.28 13.01 0.06
N ILE A 61 19.94 14.10 -0.62
CA ILE A 61 20.94 15.04 -1.16
C ILE A 61 21.52 15.96 -0.07
N SER A 62 20.84 16.02 1.06
CA SER A 62 21.19 16.78 2.26
C SER A 62 20.90 15.93 3.51
N ASN A 63 20.88 16.59 4.66
CA ASN A 63 20.54 16.02 5.95
C ASN A 63 19.28 16.66 6.55
N ILE A 64 18.79 16.12 7.64
CA ILE A 64 17.60 16.57 8.36
C ILE A 64 17.96 17.42 9.58
N LEU A 65 16.99 18.22 10.08
CA LEU A 65 17.16 18.97 11.34
C LEU A 65 16.87 18.04 12.52
N THR A 66 17.90 17.39 13.03
CA THR A 66 17.80 16.38 14.12
C THR A 66 17.37 16.93 15.46
N THR A 67 17.47 18.26 15.66
CA THR A 67 17.09 18.93 16.90
C THR A 67 15.62 19.34 16.94
N HIS A 68 14.89 19.15 15.80
CA HIS A 68 13.47 19.51 15.70
C HIS A 68 12.63 18.75 16.73
N GLU A 69 11.65 19.45 17.34
CA GLU A 69 10.77 18.88 18.37
C GLU A 69 10.06 17.60 17.95
N ALA A 70 9.67 17.50 16.68
CA ALA A 70 8.99 16.33 16.09
C ALA A 70 9.76 15.01 16.19
N PHE A 71 11.06 15.05 16.42
CA PHE A 71 11.91 13.86 16.53
C PHE A 71 12.34 13.56 17.96
N LYS A 72 11.75 14.20 18.94
CA LYS A 72 12.11 13.99 20.36
C LYS A 72 11.17 12.99 21.01
N ASN A 73 11.75 11.98 21.65
CA ASN A 73 11.02 11.07 22.50
C ASN A 73 10.53 11.76 23.79
N VAL A 74 9.76 11.05 24.61
CA VAL A 74 9.21 11.53 25.88
C VAL A 74 10.26 12.03 26.88
N ASN A 75 11.52 11.62 26.72
CA ASN A 75 12.64 12.06 27.54
C ASN A 75 13.38 13.28 26.95
N GLY A 76 12.90 13.81 25.82
CA GLY A 76 13.51 14.93 25.10
C GLY A 76 14.77 14.57 24.30
N GLN A 77 15.06 13.27 24.12
CA GLN A 77 16.17 12.79 23.29
C GLN A 77 15.73 12.68 21.84
N SER A 78 16.62 13.06 20.91
CA SER A 78 16.34 12.93 19.48
C SER A 78 16.42 11.48 19.03
N ARG A 79 15.41 11.04 18.24
CA ARG A 79 15.40 9.79 17.48
C ARG A 79 15.88 9.99 16.03
N ALA A 80 16.49 11.13 15.72
CA ALA A 80 16.98 11.47 14.40
C ALA A 80 18.49 11.67 14.40
N PHE A 81 19.18 11.10 13.43
CA PHE A 81 20.63 11.06 13.34
C PHE A 81 21.11 11.42 11.93
N ASN A 82 22.16 12.23 11.84
CA ASN A 82 22.74 12.63 10.56
C ASN A 82 24.09 11.95 10.30
N HIS A 83 24.26 11.52 9.04
CA HIS A 83 25.49 10.93 8.54
C HIS A 83 25.91 11.63 7.25
N ASP A 84 27.21 11.91 7.12
CA ASP A 84 27.81 12.44 5.90
C ASP A 84 28.76 11.43 5.29
N PHE A 85 28.51 11.04 4.05
CA PHE A 85 29.33 10.11 3.29
C PHE A 85 30.10 10.80 2.16
N THR A 86 29.92 12.11 2.01
CA THR A 86 30.60 12.92 0.98
C THR A 86 31.93 13.49 1.46
N GLY A 87 32.07 13.68 2.77
CA GLY A 87 33.20 14.36 3.40
C GLY A 87 33.05 15.90 3.44
N ASP A 88 31.93 16.44 2.98
CA ASP A 88 31.67 17.89 2.95
C ASP A 88 30.97 18.42 4.22
N GLY A 89 30.63 17.53 5.14
CA GLY A 89 29.93 17.82 6.38
C GLY A 89 28.39 17.81 6.28
N ILE A 90 27.75 18.05 7.42
CA ILE A 90 26.29 18.04 7.53
C ILE A 90 25.71 19.28 6.83
N SER A 91 24.70 19.05 5.98
CA SER A 91 23.96 20.10 5.27
C SER A 91 22.46 19.88 5.45
N ILE A 92 21.77 20.78 6.15
CA ILE A 92 20.35 20.63 6.46
C ILE A 92 19.50 21.15 5.31
N SER A 93 18.47 20.37 4.92
CA SER A 93 17.42 20.82 4.02
C SER A 93 16.03 20.66 4.65
N SER A 94 15.10 21.52 4.25
CA SER A 94 13.69 21.36 4.62
C SER A 94 13.09 20.13 3.94
N HIS A 95 13.43 19.84 2.68
CA HIS A 95 12.89 18.70 1.94
C HIS A 95 13.18 17.35 2.64
N ASP A 96 14.43 17.09 3.03
CA ASP A 96 14.78 15.85 3.69
C ASP A 96 14.19 15.80 5.11
N THR A 97 14.07 16.97 5.79
CA THR A 97 13.39 17.09 7.09
C THR A 97 11.88 16.80 6.97
N TRP A 98 11.21 17.23 5.88
CA TRP A 98 9.80 16.90 5.59
C TRP A 98 9.62 15.40 5.44
N MET A 99 10.45 14.75 4.63
CA MET A 99 10.39 13.30 4.43
C MET A 99 10.55 12.54 5.74
N ALA A 100 11.55 12.93 6.56
CA ALA A 100 11.77 12.36 7.88
C ALA A 100 10.55 12.56 8.80
N GLY A 101 9.91 13.73 8.74
CA GLY A 101 8.74 14.05 9.54
C GLY A 101 7.51 13.24 9.17
N ILE A 102 7.24 13.05 7.87
CA ILE A 102 6.12 12.20 7.42
C ILE A 102 6.31 10.76 7.90
N ALA A 103 7.54 10.25 7.87
CA ALA A 103 7.84 8.91 8.36
C ALA A 103 7.77 8.81 9.89
N ALA A 104 8.37 9.75 10.64
CA ALA A 104 8.80 9.54 12.04
C ALA A 104 8.41 10.67 13.02
N SER A 105 7.59 11.64 12.65
CA SER A 105 7.16 12.70 13.56
C SER A 105 6.37 12.15 14.75
N ASP A 106 6.72 12.56 15.96
CA ASP A 106 5.96 12.32 17.19
C ASP A 106 5.09 13.55 17.55
N GLY A 107 4.81 14.39 16.55
CA GLY A 107 4.14 15.67 16.74
C GLY A 107 5.05 16.71 17.37
N GLY A 108 4.48 17.77 17.92
CA GLY A 108 5.20 18.84 18.60
C GLY A 108 4.29 19.65 19.50
N LEU A 109 4.85 20.60 20.25
CA LEU A 109 4.08 21.40 21.20
C LEU A 109 2.88 22.11 20.55
N TYR A 110 3.06 22.62 19.33
CA TYR A 110 2.01 23.33 18.58
C TYR A 110 1.36 22.47 17.49
N HIS A 111 1.84 21.27 17.29
CA HIS A 111 1.42 20.31 16.27
C HIS A 111 1.27 18.90 16.86
N PRO A 112 0.50 18.73 17.96
CA PRO A 112 0.44 17.44 18.67
C PRO A 112 -0.26 16.32 17.87
N ASN A 113 -1.00 16.68 16.82
CA ASN A 113 -1.72 15.72 15.97
C ASN A 113 -0.97 15.40 14.67
N ASP A 114 0.13 16.12 14.36
CA ASP A 114 0.93 15.89 13.15
C ASP A 114 1.94 14.75 13.39
N ILE A 115 1.38 13.58 13.68
CA ILE A 115 2.11 12.34 13.95
C ILE A 115 2.40 11.64 12.62
N GLY A 116 3.64 11.24 12.41
CA GLY A 116 4.08 10.52 11.22
C GLY A 116 3.54 9.10 11.15
N VAL A 117 3.89 8.38 10.07
CA VAL A 117 3.37 7.03 9.81
C VAL A 117 3.91 6.01 10.82
N ALA A 118 5.17 6.11 11.22
CA ALA A 118 5.82 5.25 12.23
C ALA A 118 6.54 6.12 13.26
N PRO A 119 5.81 6.70 14.23
CA PRO A 119 6.37 7.69 15.15
C PRO A 119 7.39 7.12 16.15
N GLY A 120 7.48 5.80 16.30
CA GLY A 120 8.43 5.13 17.18
C GLY A 120 9.82 4.90 16.58
N VAL A 121 9.98 4.99 15.25
CA VAL A 121 11.25 4.65 14.59
C VAL A 121 12.39 5.62 14.92
N ASP A 122 13.61 5.10 14.90
CA ASP A 122 14.82 5.92 14.80
C ASP A 122 15.13 6.20 13.33
N ILE A 123 15.38 7.50 12.98
CA ILE A 123 15.63 7.90 11.59
C ILE A 123 17.09 8.31 11.36
N HIS A 124 17.74 7.64 10.43
CA HIS A 124 19.14 7.84 10.06
C HIS A 124 19.23 8.50 8.68
N SER A 125 19.44 9.82 8.65
CA SER A 125 19.60 10.59 7.41
C SER A 125 21.04 10.55 6.92
N ALA A 126 21.23 10.11 5.69
CA ALA A 126 22.52 10.01 5.03
C ALA A 126 22.63 10.91 3.80
N ARG A 127 23.56 11.85 3.84
CA ARG A 127 23.88 12.69 2.71
C ARG A 127 24.81 11.95 1.76
N VAL A 128 24.42 11.86 0.47
CA VAL A 128 25.16 11.15 -0.59
C VAL A 128 25.55 12.02 -1.79
N VAL A 129 25.14 13.29 -1.81
CA VAL A 129 25.49 14.24 -2.86
C VAL A 129 26.40 15.33 -2.28
N ASP A 130 27.58 15.53 -2.89
CA ASP A 130 28.57 16.48 -2.45
C ASP A 130 28.20 17.94 -2.76
N ASN A 131 29.00 18.90 -2.32
CA ASN A 131 28.78 20.34 -2.57
C ASN A 131 28.86 20.75 -4.03
N ASN A 132 29.36 19.88 -4.91
CA ASN A 132 29.40 20.07 -6.36
C ASN A 132 28.17 19.47 -7.07
N GLY A 133 27.24 18.89 -6.32
CA GLY A 133 26.06 18.20 -6.86
C GLY A 133 26.35 16.80 -7.41
N VAL A 134 27.45 16.16 -7.00
CA VAL A 134 27.87 14.85 -7.50
C VAL A 134 27.41 13.75 -6.56
N LEU A 135 26.62 12.81 -7.11
CA LEU A 135 26.38 11.49 -6.52
C LEU A 135 27.44 10.53 -7.03
N SER A 136 28.22 9.90 -6.14
CA SER A 136 29.18 8.88 -6.54
C SER A 136 28.75 7.49 -6.07
N SER A 137 29.16 6.46 -6.84
CA SER A 137 28.96 5.06 -6.44
C SER A 137 29.62 4.74 -5.10
N THR A 138 30.77 5.35 -4.83
CA THR A 138 31.49 5.17 -3.55
C THR A 138 30.70 5.74 -2.39
N TYR A 139 30.09 6.92 -2.54
CA TYR A 139 29.26 7.50 -1.48
C TYR A 139 28.08 6.59 -1.16
N LEU A 140 27.34 6.17 -2.20
CA LEU A 140 26.16 5.32 -1.99
C LEU A 140 26.49 3.93 -1.44
N THR A 141 27.57 3.30 -1.94
CA THR A 141 28.04 2.02 -1.40
C THR A 141 28.43 2.14 0.08
N ASN A 142 29.19 3.18 0.44
CA ASN A 142 29.58 3.41 1.83
C ASN A 142 28.37 3.73 2.72
N THR A 143 27.37 4.41 2.16
CA THR A 143 26.11 4.72 2.88
C THR A 143 25.33 3.45 3.20
N LEU A 144 25.25 2.50 2.30
CA LEU A 144 24.49 1.27 2.50
C LEU A 144 25.30 0.22 3.28
N ASP A 145 26.49 -0.11 2.83
CA ASP A 145 27.27 -1.29 3.24
C ASP A 145 28.70 -0.97 3.78
N GLY A 146 29.05 0.30 3.92
CA GLY A 146 30.34 0.69 4.50
C GLY A 146 30.42 0.43 6.00
N PRO A 147 31.62 0.58 6.62
CA PRO A 147 31.82 0.36 8.07
C PRO A 147 30.93 1.26 8.97
N ASN A 148 30.42 2.34 8.42
CA ASN A 148 29.46 3.25 9.07
C ASN A 148 28.13 3.30 8.29
N GLY A 149 27.83 2.29 7.49
CA GLY A 149 26.66 2.24 6.62
C GLY A 149 25.33 2.12 7.37
N LEU A 150 24.28 2.57 6.76
CA LEU A 150 22.92 2.54 7.32
C LEU A 150 22.49 1.10 7.65
N ILE A 151 22.80 0.15 6.78
CA ILE A 151 22.44 -1.27 6.97
C ILE A 151 23.40 -1.94 7.96
N THR A 152 24.70 -1.84 7.73
CA THR A 152 25.71 -2.64 8.43
C THR A 152 26.00 -2.18 9.85
N LYS A 153 25.91 -0.89 10.13
CA LYS A 153 26.20 -0.34 11.46
C LYS A 153 24.95 0.04 12.22
N TYR A 154 23.98 0.64 11.53
CA TYR A 154 22.78 1.19 12.17
C TYR A 154 21.58 0.26 12.03
N ASN A 155 21.75 -0.91 11.41
CA ASN A 155 20.68 -1.90 11.24
C ASN A 155 19.38 -1.32 10.68
N CYS A 156 19.50 -0.39 9.70
CA CYS A 156 18.30 0.13 9.02
C CYS A 156 17.70 -0.98 8.17
N ARG A 157 16.50 -1.41 8.52
CA ARG A 157 15.72 -2.44 7.79
C ARG A 157 14.83 -1.87 6.71
N VAL A 158 14.60 -0.56 6.76
CA VAL A 158 13.88 0.19 5.72
C VAL A 158 14.77 1.33 5.24
N ILE A 159 14.86 1.50 3.92
CA ILE A 159 15.60 2.60 3.28
C ILE A 159 14.65 3.36 2.37
N MET A 160 14.52 4.68 2.57
CA MET A 160 13.72 5.52 1.70
C MET A 160 14.57 6.51 0.89
N THR A 161 14.12 6.79 -0.36
CA THR A 161 14.78 7.71 -1.29
C THR A 161 13.77 8.58 -1.99
N GLY A 162 13.87 9.90 -1.82
CA GLY A 162 12.95 10.88 -2.39
C GLY A 162 13.55 11.80 -3.44
N PHE A 163 14.74 11.51 -3.97
CA PHE A 163 15.37 12.22 -5.06
C PHE A 163 15.56 11.33 -6.28
N MET A 164 15.88 11.90 -7.42
CA MET A 164 16.07 11.21 -8.67
C MET A 164 17.47 11.44 -9.24
N VAL A 165 17.96 10.48 -10.03
CA VAL A 165 19.14 10.62 -10.89
C VAL A 165 18.64 10.88 -12.30
N SER A 166 19.00 12.05 -12.86
CA SER A 166 18.59 12.45 -14.22
C SER A 166 19.55 11.95 -15.30
N GLY A 167 19.05 11.86 -16.53
CA GLY A 167 19.86 11.51 -17.70
C GLY A 167 20.19 10.02 -17.85
N ILE A 168 19.48 9.16 -17.13
CA ILE A 168 19.59 7.70 -17.22
C ILE A 168 18.19 7.14 -17.44
N ASP A 169 18.05 6.24 -18.42
CA ASP A 169 16.79 5.56 -18.69
C ASP A 169 16.39 4.65 -17.53
N PRO A 170 15.19 4.80 -16.96
CA PRO A 170 14.70 3.98 -15.85
C PRO A 170 14.16 2.64 -16.36
N ASN A 171 15.07 1.76 -16.75
CA ASN A 171 14.80 0.44 -17.35
C ASN A 171 15.30 -0.72 -16.46
N GLY A 172 15.57 -0.46 -15.18
CA GLY A 172 16.07 -1.46 -14.26
C GLY A 172 17.53 -1.89 -14.49
N GLN A 173 18.22 -1.32 -15.48
CA GLN A 173 19.58 -1.74 -15.85
C GLN A 173 20.67 -0.78 -15.38
N SER A 174 20.29 0.37 -14.80
CA SER A 174 21.27 1.30 -14.28
C SER A 174 22.07 0.68 -13.12
N TYR A 175 23.31 1.13 -12.97
CA TYR A 175 24.15 0.75 -11.85
C TYR A 175 23.48 1.05 -10.50
N TRP A 176 22.80 2.20 -10.41
CA TRP A 176 22.10 2.67 -9.20
C TRP A 176 20.93 1.77 -8.81
N THR A 177 20.12 1.40 -9.79
CA THR A 177 18.98 0.51 -9.61
C THR A 177 19.43 -0.89 -9.19
N LYS A 178 20.45 -1.44 -9.87
CA LYS A 178 21.01 -2.75 -9.54
C LYS A 178 21.64 -2.79 -8.15
N MET A 179 22.20 -1.68 -7.69
CA MET A 179 22.72 -1.56 -6.34
C MET A 179 21.60 -1.73 -5.31
N TYR A 180 20.46 -1.08 -5.51
CA TYR A 180 19.31 -1.23 -4.62
C TYR A 180 18.77 -2.66 -4.61
N ASP A 181 18.61 -3.27 -5.78
CA ASP A 181 18.17 -4.67 -5.88
C ASP A 181 19.14 -5.64 -5.20
N TYR A 182 20.46 -5.41 -5.33
CA TYR A 182 21.50 -6.19 -4.66
C TYR A 182 21.38 -6.09 -3.13
N TYR A 183 21.27 -4.88 -2.60
CA TYR A 183 21.22 -4.69 -1.15
C TYR A 183 19.88 -5.13 -0.54
N ALA A 184 18.77 -4.97 -1.26
CA ALA A 184 17.47 -5.51 -0.84
C ALA A 184 17.54 -7.02 -0.64
N TYR A 185 18.09 -7.75 -1.62
CA TYR A 185 18.25 -9.19 -1.52
C TYR A 185 19.32 -9.61 -0.50
N LYS A 186 20.49 -8.96 -0.51
CA LYS A 186 21.64 -9.36 0.33
C LYS A 186 21.38 -9.22 1.82
N TYR A 187 20.67 -8.18 2.21
CA TYR A 187 20.47 -7.81 3.61
C TYR A 187 19.02 -7.89 4.06
N ASP A 188 18.14 -8.33 3.18
CA ASP A 188 16.70 -8.43 3.46
C ASP A 188 16.08 -7.08 3.90
N VAL A 189 16.38 -6.03 3.18
CA VAL A 189 16.00 -4.65 3.48
C VAL A 189 14.89 -4.19 2.53
N VAL A 190 13.90 -3.49 3.06
CA VAL A 190 12.83 -2.87 2.27
C VAL A 190 13.28 -1.51 1.75
N PHE A 191 13.28 -1.33 0.42
CA PHE A 191 13.52 -0.03 -0.22
C PHE A 191 12.20 0.61 -0.63
N ALA A 192 11.94 1.83 -0.16
CA ALA A 192 10.82 2.67 -0.58
C ALA A 192 11.33 3.85 -1.42
N ASN A 193 10.83 3.97 -2.65
CA ASN A 193 11.35 4.90 -3.63
C ASN A 193 10.25 5.74 -4.26
N ALA A 194 10.53 7.01 -4.54
CA ALA A 194 9.60 7.89 -5.24
C ALA A 194 9.46 7.48 -6.71
N SER A 195 8.25 7.53 -7.27
CA SER A 195 8.06 7.38 -8.71
C SER A 195 8.63 8.57 -9.50
N GLY A 196 8.77 9.73 -8.86
CA GLY A 196 9.33 10.94 -9.46
C GLY A 196 8.27 11.90 -9.99
N LYS A 197 8.74 12.94 -10.69
CA LYS A 197 7.92 13.99 -11.30
C LYS A 197 8.50 14.41 -12.67
N ASP A 198 7.65 15.04 -13.48
CA ASP A 198 8.03 15.64 -14.77
C ASP A 198 8.44 14.64 -15.86
N TYR A 199 8.19 13.32 -15.68
CA TYR A 199 8.49 12.28 -16.66
C TYR A 199 7.31 11.32 -16.84
N THR A 200 7.34 10.58 -17.93
CA THR A 200 6.31 9.57 -18.27
C THR A 200 6.59 8.18 -17.69
N HIS A 201 7.69 8.02 -16.96
CA HIS A 201 8.12 6.76 -16.36
C HIS A 201 8.66 7.02 -14.97
N PRO A 202 8.60 6.03 -14.04
CA PRO A 202 9.29 6.12 -12.76
C PRO A 202 10.78 6.40 -12.95
N VAL A 203 11.36 7.21 -12.07
CA VAL A 203 12.77 7.62 -12.15
C VAL A 203 13.71 6.51 -11.66
N VAL A 204 15.02 6.68 -11.91
CA VAL A 204 16.06 5.81 -11.34
C VAL A 204 15.96 5.80 -9.81
N PHE A 205 16.06 4.64 -9.23
CA PHE A 205 15.65 4.11 -7.93
C PHE A 205 14.17 3.70 -7.89
N GLY A 206 13.23 4.51 -8.40
CA GLY A 206 11.83 4.11 -8.55
C GLY A 206 11.61 3.01 -9.60
N ASP A 207 12.60 2.71 -10.44
CA ASP A 207 12.60 1.59 -11.38
C ASP A 207 13.20 0.28 -10.79
N ALA A 208 13.50 0.23 -9.48
CA ALA A 208 14.04 -0.95 -8.83
C ALA A 208 13.02 -2.11 -8.80
N TYR A 209 13.50 -3.33 -9.05
CA TYR A 209 12.68 -4.54 -8.97
C TYR A 209 12.29 -4.88 -7.53
N ASN A 210 13.28 -4.84 -6.63
CA ASN A 210 13.14 -5.32 -5.26
C ASN A 210 12.68 -4.23 -4.27
N GLY A 211 12.32 -3.06 -4.76
CA GLY A 211 11.81 -1.94 -3.96
C GLY A 211 10.31 -1.70 -4.17
N ILE A 212 9.70 -0.96 -3.25
CA ILE A 212 8.36 -0.40 -3.37
C ILE A 212 8.46 0.98 -4.01
N THR A 213 7.84 1.17 -5.15
CA THR A 213 7.79 2.45 -5.86
C THR A 213 6.46 3.13 -5.59
N THR A 214 6.53 4.34 -5.05
CA THR A 214 5.35 5.06 -4.54
C THR A 214 5.00 6.24 -5.44
N GLY A 215 3.79 6.22 -6.00
CA GLY A 215 3.14 7.36 -6.65
C GLY A 215 2.50 8.31 -5.64
N GLY A 216 2.06 9.47 -6.10
CA GLY A 216 1.51 10.53 -5.25
C GLY A 216 0.01 10.69 -5.41
N LEU A 217 -0.73 10.73 -4.29
CA LEU A 217 -2.15 11.06 -4.25
C LEU A 217 -2.38 12.47 -3.72
N VAL A 218 -3.36 13.14 -4.31
CA VAL A 218 -3.87 14.44 -3.87
C VAL A 218 -5.32 14.30 -3.41
N VAL A 219 -5.78 15.24 -2.63
CA VAL A 219 -7.15 15.23 -2.10
C VAL A 219 -8.18 15.53 -3.17
N THR A 220 -9.33 14.86 -3.10
CA THR A 220 -10.51 15.13 -3.93
C THR A 220 -11.54 15.97 -3.18
N ASP A 221 -11.64 15.75 -1.90
CA ASP A 221 -12.44 16.49 -0.94
C ASP A 221 -11.55 16.79 0.26
N PRO A 222 -11.86 17.73 1.16
CA PRO A 222 -10.84 18.33 2.03
C PRO A 222 -9.82 17.39 2.66
N ASP A 223 -10.09 16.11 2.81
CA ASP A 223 -9.20 15.21 3.53
C ASP A 223 -9.10 13.78 2.95
N VAL A 224 -9.66 13.54 1.75
CA VAL A 224 -9.73 12.19 1.15
C VAL A 224 -8.73 12.06 -0.01
N TYR A 225 -7.78 11.14 0.11
CA TYR A 225 -6.72 10.91 -0.87
C TYR A 225 -7.13 9.85 -1.91
N LEU A 226 -7.97 10.25 -2.86
CA LEU A 226 -8.52 9.34 -3.89
C LEU A 226 -8.14 9.72 -5.32
N LYS A 227 -7.24 10.68 -5.53
CA LYS A 227 -6.87 11.14 -6.87
C LYS A 227 -5.37 11.17 -7.04
N VAL A 228 -4.88 10.72 -8.20
CA VAL A 228 -3.46 10.82 -8.56
C VAL A 228 -3.07 12.27 -8.80
N GLY A 229 -1.94 12.69 -8.23
CA GLY A 229 -1.36 14.02 -8.45
C GLY A 229 -0.64 14.13 -9.79
N THR A 230 -0.68 15.30 -10.43
CA THR A 230 0.00 15.56 -11.71
C THR A 230 1.53 15.51 -11.61
N ASN A 231 2.09 15.67 -10.41
CA ASN A 231 3.52 15.48 -10.12
C ASN A 231 3.85 14.03 -9.68
N SER A 232 3.07 13.07 -10.12
CA SER A 232 3.34 11.64 -9.93
C SER A 232 3.66 11.02 -11.29
N ASN A 233 4.89 10.55 -11.48
CA ASN A 233 5.23 9.86 -12.72
C ASN A 233 4.42 8.57 -12.84
N SER A 234 3.82 8.41 -14.00
CA SER A 234 3.09 7.20 -14.35
C SER A 234 4.04 6.10 -14.83
N GLY A 235 3.54 4.87 -14.87
CA GLY A 235 4.22 3.74 -15.47
C GLY A 235 3.76 3.45 -16.91
N PRO A 236 4.22 2.35 -17.47
CA PRO A 236 5.22 1.43 -16.93
C PRO A 236 6.64 2.02 -16.95
N THR A 237 7.62 1.29 -16.41
CA THR A 237 9.05 1.60 -16.65
C THR A 237 9.39 1.50 -18.14
N VAL A 238 10.56 2.01 -18.54
CA VAL A 238 10.99 1.97 -19.95
C VAL A 238 11.09 0.53 -20.50
N ASP A 239 11.40 -0.44 -19.66
CA ASP A 239 11.43 -1.87 -20.00
C ASP A 239 10.06 -2.58 -19.83
N GLY A 240 9.00 -1.84 -19.56
CA GLY A 240 7.61 -2.31 -19.58
C GLY A 240 7.12 -2.92 -18.24
N ARG A 241 7.87 -2.80 -17.14
CA ARG A 241 7.44 -3.32 -15.84
C ARG A 241 6.37 -2.45 -15.19
N ARG A 242 5.55 -3.09 -14.38
CA ARG A 242 4.46 -2.48 -13.61
C ARG A 242 5.03 -1.71 -12.41
N LYS A 243 5.32 -0.41 -12.61
CA LYS A 243 5.70 0.58 -11.60
C LYS A 243 4.98 1.89 -11.91
N PRO A 244 4.51 2.67 -10.92
CA PRO A 244 4.67 2.46 -9.47
C PRO A 244 3.94 1.20 -8.97
N ASP A 245 4.33 0.70 -7.78
CA ASP A 245 3.64 -0.42 -7.14
C ASP A 245 2.34 0.04 -6.48
N LEU A 246 2.34 1.23 -5.90
CA LEU A 246 1.21 1.81 -5.18
C LEU A 246 1.30 3.33 -5.14
N ALA A 247 0.29 3.97 -4.58
CA ALA A 247 0.28 5.41 -4.34
C ALA A 247 -0.04 5.74 -2.88
N ALA A 248 0.41 6.92 -2.41
CA ALA A 248 0.22 7.37 -1.04
C ALA A 248 0.02 8.90 -0.98
N PRO A 249 -0.46 9.48 0.13
CA PRO A 249 -0.65 10.91 0.29
C PRO A 249 0.59 11.72 -0.09
N SER A 250 0.41 12.80 -0.85
CA SER A 250 1.50 13.65 -1.36
C SER A 250 1.20 15.15 -1.30
N GLN A 251 0.05 15.53 -0.72
CA GLN A 251 -0.47 16.89 -0.62
C GLN A 251 -1.11 17.08 0.77
N ASN A 252 -1.38 18.33 1.15
CA ASN A 252 -2.04 18.71 2.41
C ASN A 252 -1.40 18.05 3.64
N GLN A 253 -0.09 18.15 3.74
CA GLN A 253 0.67 17.59 4.84
C GLN A 253 1.41 18.71 5.59
N THR A 254 1.26 18.75 6.91
CA THR A 254 2.02 19.64 7.80
C THR A 254 3.19 18.86 8.39
N MET A 255 4.40 19.31 8.13
CA MET A 255 5.63 18.57 8.40
C MET A 255 6.66 19.43 9.12
N PRO A 256 7.55 18.84 9.95
CA PRO A 256 8.70 19.55 10.51
C PRO A 256 9.60 20.06 9.40
N SER A 257 10.14 21.27 9.56
CA SER A 257 10.96 21.94 8.54
C SER A 257 12.37 22.23 9.03
N GLY A 258 13.34 22.24 8.12
CA GLY A 258 14.74 22.58 8.40
C GLY A 258 15.00 24.03 8.84
N GLY A 259 13.96 24.87 8.91
CA GLY A 259 14.08 26.30 9.26
C GLY A 259 14.31 26.59 10.74
N GLY A 260 14.10 25.63 11.63
CA GLY A 260 14.29 25.77 13.09
C GLY A 260 13.61 24.65 13.87
N ASP A 261 13.97 24.47 15.14
CA ASP A 261 13.57 23.35 15.99
C ASP A 261 12.06 23.21 16.21
N THR A 262 11.29 24.24 15.93
CA THR A 262 9.82 24.30 16.04
C THR A 262 9.18 24.83 14.75
N SER A 263 9.91 24.78 13.64
CA SER A 263 9.41 25.27 12.34
C SER A 263 8.66 24.16 11.61
N TRP A 264 7.39 24.40 11.32
CA TRP A 264 6.54 23.51 10.53
C TRP A 264 6.24 24.12 9.18
N TYR A 265 5.95 23.27 8.19
CA TYR A 265 5.60 23.68 6.85
C TYR A 265 4.41 22.86 6.35
N GLU A 266 3.41 23.54 5.82
CA GLU A 266 2.24 22.93 5.21
C GLU A 266 2.41 22.88 3.69
N TRP A 267 2.39 21.68 3.12
CA TRP A 267 2.48 21.47 1.68
C TRP A 267 1.09 21.35 1.06
N THR A 268 0.62 22.43 0.46
CA THR A 268 -0.72 22.56 -0.14
C THR A 268 -0.70 22.56 -1.67
N THR A 269 0.46 22.33 -2.30
CA THR A 269 0.59 22.37 -3.76
C THR A 269 -0.34 21.34 -4.40
N PRO A 270 -1.26 21.77 -5.32
CA PRO A 270 -2.30 20.92 -5.87
C PRO A 270 -1.79 19.69 -6.64
N ASP A 271 -0.57 19.75 -7.13
CA ASP A 271 0.05 18.71 -7.96
C ASP A 271 0.65 17.56 -7.14
N GLY A 272 0.77 17.74 -5.81
CA GLY A 272 1.44 16.78 -4.92
C GLY A 272 2.96 16.71 -5.14
N ALA A 273 3.62 15.78 -4.47
CA ALA A 273 5.04 15.45 -4.67
C ALA A 273 5.34 14.03 -4.19
N THR A 274 5.88 13.16 -5.05
CA THR A 274 6.13 11.74 -4.70
C THR A 274 7.20 11.56 -3.63
N SER A 275 8.08 12.54 -3.41
CA SER A 275 8.99 12.54 -2.26
C SER A 275 8.26 12.67 -0.91
N LEU A 276 7.02 13.19 -0.91
CA LEU A 276 6.17 13.25 0.29
C LEU A 276 5.29 12.00 0.43
N SER A 277 5.05 11.24 -0.63
CA SER A 277 4.34 9.96 -0.56
C SER A 277 5.24 8.79 -0.17
N THR A 278 6.50 8.82 -0.57
CA THR A 278 7.48 7.76 -0.29
C THR A 278 7.63 7.43 1.21
N PRO A 279 7.69 8.42 2.12
CA PRO A 279 7.77 8.15 3.55
C PRO A 279 6.58 7.38 4.13
N HIS A 280 5.39 7.46 3.50
CA HIS A 280 4.26 6.64 3.91
C HIS A 280 4.55 5.16 3.69
N SER A 281 5.11 4.78 2.53
CA SER A 281 5.50 3.38 2.26
C SER A 281 6.62 2.90 3.18
N ALA A 282 7.59 3.78 3.47
CA ALA A 282 8.67 3.46 4.40
C ALA A 282 8.16 3.26 5.83
N GLY A 283 7.27 4.15 6.30
CA GLY A 283 6.68 4.07 7.62
C GLY A 283 5.79 2.83 7.78
N VAL A 284 4.94 2.52 6.79
CA VAL A 284 4.12 1.29 6.83
C VAL A 284 5.02 0.04 6.87
N ALA A 285 6.09 -0.01 6.08
CA ALA A 285 7.04 -1.12 6.16
C ALA A 285 7.70 -1.21 7.55
N ALA A 286 7.98 -0.09 8.20
CA ALA A 286 8.54 -0.07 9.56
C ALA A 286 7.53 -0.57 10.61
N LEU A 287 6.25 -0.17 10.52
CA LEU A 287 5.20 -0.70 11.40
C LEU A 287 5.06 -2.22 11.27
N LEU A 288 5.07 -2.74 10.03
CA LEU A 288 4.99 -4.19 9.79
C LEU A 288 6.22 -4.93 10.32
N LEU A 289 7.41 -4.34 10.22
CA LEU A 289 8.63 -4.93 10.78
C LEU A 289 8.62 -4.89 12.31
N GLY A 290 8.00 -3.89 12.96
CA GLY A 290 7.76 -3.87 14.40
C GLY A 290 6.86 -5.03 14.82
N LEU A 291 5.73 -5.23 14.13
CA LEU A 291 4.86 -6.38 14.35
C LEU A 291 5.61 -7.72 14.19
N ALA A 292 6.44 -7.84 13.12
CA ALA A 292 7.22 -9.05 12.87
C ALA A 292 8.25 -9.32 13.97
N ASP A 293 8.88 -8.30 14.52
CA ASP A 293 9.84 -8.46 15.63
C ASP A 293 9.17 -8.91 16.93
N ASP A 294 7.90 -8.54 17.13
CA ASP A 294 7.09 -8.97 18.28
C ASP A 294 6.48 -10.36 18.09
N SER A 295 6.44 -10.87 16.87
CA SER A 295 5.92 -12.19 16.53
C SER A 295 6.93 -13.30 16.87
N ASN A 296 6.47 -14.55 16.82
CA ASN A 296 7.34 -15.72 16.92
C ASN A 296 7.61 -16.40 15.56
N ASP A 297 7.14 -15.82 14.46
CA ASP A 297 7.36 -16.37 13.12
C ASP A 297 8.68 -15.81 12.55
N PRO A 298 9.65 -16.65 12.17
CA PRO A 298 10.92 -16.16 11.64
C PRO A 298 10.82 -15.64 10.19
N ASN A 299 9.65 -15.76 9.54
CA ASN A 299 9.49 -15.49 8.12
C ASN A 299 8.75 -14.20 7.80
N ASP A 300 8.01 -13.63 8.75
CA ASP A 300 7.12 -12.48 8.52
C ASP A 300 7.86 -11.17 8.24
N GLY A 301 9.09 -11.03 8.75
CA GLY A 301 9.94 -9.85 8.53
C GLY A 301 10.75 -9.85 7.21
N HIS A 302 10.59 -10.86 6.33
CA HIS A 302 11.28 -10.85 5.03
C HIS A 302 10.75 -9.76 4.10
N ASN A 303 11.66 -9.09 3.36
CA ASN A 303 11.29 -8.00 2.47
C ASN A 303 10.26 -8.41 1.40
N GLU A 304 10.30 -9.65 0.93
CA GLU A 304 9.30 -10.21 0.01
C GLU A 304 7.92 -10.29 0.68
N VAL A 305 7.84 -10.69 1.96
CA VAL A 305 6.57 -10.77 2.71
C VAL A 305 6.02 -9.36 2.93
N ILE A 306 6.82 -8.44 3.44
CA ILE A 306 6.42 -7.05 3.65
C ILE A 306 5.88 -6.43 2.37
N ARG A 307 6.56 -6.64 1.23
CA ARG A 307 6.11 -6.13 -0.08
C ARG A 307 4.81 -6.80 -0.53
N ALA A 308 4.69 -8.13 -0.41
CA ALA A 308 3.48 -8.85 -0.78
C ALA A 308 2.27 -8.37 0.02
N VAL A 309 2.42 -8.24 1.34
CA VAL A 309 1.37 -7.79 2.26
C VAL A 309 0.96 -6.35 1.98
N ILE A 310 1.91 -5.41 1.86
CA ILE A 310 1.61 -4.00 1.55
C ILE A 310 0.85 -3.88 0.23
N VAL A 311 1.32 -4.57 -0.83
CA VAL A 311 0.67 -4.47 -2.14
C VAL A 311 -0.69 -5.17 -2.15
N ASN A 312 -0.83 -6.31 -1.47
CA ASN A 312 -2.12 -7.02 -1.37
C ASN A 312 -3.20 -6.15 -0.74
N SER A 313 -2.82 -5.40 0.29
CA SER A 313 -3.72 -4.60 1.14
C SER A 313 -4.06 -3.22 0.57
N THR A 314 -3.60 -2.87 -0.65
CA THR A 314 -3.89 -1.55 -1.23
C THR A 314 -5.38 -1.36 -1.50
N PHE A 315 -5.88 -0.13 -1.25
CA PHE A 315 -7.23 0.30 -1.60
C PHE A 315 -7.31 0.63 -3.10
N PRO A 316 -8.12 -0.08 -3.90
CA PRO A 316 -8.06 0.01 -5.37
C PRO A 316 -8.83 1.18 -5.99
N ASN A 317 -9.85 1.76 -5.30
CA ASN A 317 -10.76 2.73 -5.87
C ASN A 317 -10.18 4.15 -5.92
N ILE A 318 -9.17 4.35 -6.75
CA ILE A 318 -8.47 5.62 -6.96
C ILE A 318 -8.89 6.22 -8.31
N LYS A 319 -9.09 7.53 -8.33
CA LYS A 319 -9.36 8.31 -9.55
C LYS A 319 -8.03 8.66 -10.25
N ASP A 320 -8.07 8.76 -11.57
CA ASP A 320 -6.96 9.28 -12.36
C ASP A 320 -6.75 10.80 -12.13
N GLU A 321 -5.73 11.39 -12.75
CA GLU A 321 -5.44 12.82 -12.65
C GLU A 321 -6.58 13.72 -13.15
N PHE A 322 -7.49 13.18 -13.97
CA PHE A 322 -8.66 13.89 -14.49
C PHE A 322 -9.91 13.70 -13.62
N GLY A 323 -9.84 12.84 -12.59
CA GLY A 323 -10.95 12.54 -11.69
C GLY A 323 -11.87 11.41 -12.17
N ASN A 324 -11.49 10.66 -13.22
CA ASN A 324 -12.24 9.50 -13.65
C ASN A 324 -11.92 8.29 -12.77
N PRO A 325 -12.89 7.45 -12.40
CA PRO A 325 -12.63 6.21 -11.70
C PRO A 325 -11.65 5.33 -12.49
N THR A 326 -10.61 4.85 -11.84
CA THR A 326 -9.82 3.74 -12.39
C THR A 326 -10.61 2.47 -12.09
N ASN A 327 -11.03 1.76 -13.10
CA ASN A 327 -11.93 0.62 -12.92
C ASN A 327 -11.20 -0.60 -12.33
N PRO A 328 -11.41 -0.95 -11.05
CA PRO A 328 -10.84 -2.14 -10.44
C PRO A 328 -11.59 -3.43 -10.82
N ALA A 329 -12.75 -3.32 -11.45
CA ALA A 329 -13.63 -4.45 -11.76
C ALA A 329 -13.13 -5.35 -12.92
N ASP A 330 -12.07 -4.95 -13.64
CA ASP A 330 -11.44 -5.83 -14.62
C ASP A 330 -10.34 -6.65 -13.92
N PRO A 331 -10.52 -7.96 -13.70
CA PRO A 331 -9.52 -8.81 -13.05
C PRO A 331 -8.20 -8.87 -13.80
N ASN A 332 -8.20 -8.45 -15.08
CA ASN A 332 -6.99 -8.33 -15.89
C ASN A 332 -6.32 -6.95 -15.76
N LYS A 333 -6.88 -6.02 -14.97
CA LYS A 333 -6.39 -4.65 -14.79
C LYS A 333 -6.26 -4.26 -13.32
N THR A 334 -5.70 -5.14 -12.50
CA THR A 334 -5.40 -4.81 -11.10
C THR A 334 -4.38 -3.69 -10.96
N TRP A 335 -3.46 -3.56 -11.92
CA TRP A 335 -2.47 -2.49 -11.97
C TRP A 335 -2.88 -1.38 -12.95
N ASP A 336 -2.75 -0.14 -12.52
CA ASP A 336 -2.94 1.06 -13.33
C ASP A 336 -1.63 1.87 -13.38
N PRO A 337 -1.25 2.43 -14.56
CA PRO A 337 0.00 3.18 -14.70
C PRO A 337 0.17 4.36 -13.74
N ASN A 338 -0.92 4.98 -13.29
CA ASN A 338 -0.88 6.19 -12.48
C ASN A 338 -0.84 5.88 -10.98
N ARG A 339 -1.64 4.91 -10.51
CA ARG A 339 -1.82 4.58 -9.08
C ARG A 339 -1.13 3.31 -8.62
N GLY A 340 -0.52 2.55 -9.54
CA GLY A 340 -0.09 1.20 -9.23
C GLY A 340 -1.27 0.28 -8.92
N TYR A 341 -1.16 -0.49 -7.85
CA TYR A 341 -2.23 -1.39 -7.39
C TYR A 341 -3.26 -0.71 -6.47
N GLY A 342 -3.05 0.56 -6.09
CA GLY A 342 -3.97 1.34 -5.28
C GLY A 342 -3.31 2.20 -4.21
N ARG A 343 -4.12 2.82 -3.33
CA ARG A 343 -3.62 3.56 -2.17
C ARG A 343 -3.14 2.61 -1.09
N ILE A 344 -2.02 2.94 -0.48
CA ILE A 344 -1.50 2.22 0.68
C ILE A 344 -2.50 2.25 1.84
N ASP A 345 -2.66 1.12 2.54
CA ASP A 345 -3.48 0.99 3.74
C ASP A 345 -2.71 0.21 4.82
N ALA A 346 -2.27 0.92 5.84
CA ALA A 346 -1.44 0.37 6.90
C ALA A 346 -2.19 -0.61 7.80
N LEU A 347 -3.45 -0.33 8.12
CA LEU A 347 -4.25 -1.20 9.00
C LEU A 347 -4.50 -2.55 8.32
N ARG A 348 -4.92 -2.54 7.06
CA ARG A 348 -5.14 -3.79 6.32
C ARG A 348 -3.85 -4.59 6.17
N ALA A 349 -2.73 -3.91 5.89
CA ALA A 349 -1.44 -4.57 5.80
C ALA A 349 -1.02 -5.17 7.16
N TYR A 350 -1.24 -4.45 8.25
CA TYR A 350 -1.00 -4.93 9.60
C TYR A 350 -1.84 -6.17 9.93
N GLU A 351 -3.15 -6.10 9.72
CA GLU A 351 -4.06 -7.22 9.97
C GLU A 351 -3.77 -8.45 9.10
N LEU A 352 -3.29 -8.24 7.87
CA LEU A 352 -2.91 -9.32 6.98
C LEU A 352 -1.60 -9.99 7.44
N LEU A 353 -0.60 -9.22 7.89
CA LEU A 353 0.63 -9.78 8.42
C LEU A 353 0.42 -10.48 9.78
N ASP A 354 -0.47 -9.94 10.64
CA ASP A 354 -0.87 -10.54 11.92
C ASP A 354 -1.68 -11.84 11.74
N SER A 355 -2.09 -12.17 10.52
CA SER A 355 -2.75 -13.44 10.22
C SER A 355 -1.74 -14.60 10.13
N ASN A 356 -2.25 -15.83 10.02
CA ASN A 356 -1.39 -17.01 10.01
C ASN A 356 -0.56 -17.14 8.73
N GLN A 357 0.68 -17.57 8.87
CA GLN A 357 1.46 -18.10 7.75
C GLN A 357 0.79 -19.38 7.22
N VAL A 358 0.60 -19.45 5.92
CA VAL A 358 0.13 -20.65 5.24
C VAL A 358 1.27 -21.34 4.48
N LEU A 359 1.16 -22.65 4.28
CA LEU A 359 2.19 -23.45 3.62
C LEU A 359 1.68 -24.00 2.29
N PRO A 360 2.59 -24.29 1.33
CA PRO A 360 2.23 -25.03 0.12
C PRO A 360 1.61 -26.39 0.43
N ASP A 361 0.77 -26.88 -0.48
CA ASP A 361 0.13 -28.21 -0.47
C ASP A 361 -0.83 -28.51 0.69
N VAL A 362 -1.26 -27.49 1.44
CA VAL A 362 -2.31 -27.61 2.45
C VAL A 362 -3.63 -26.99 1.97
N ASN A 363 -4.73 -27.41 2.59
CA ASN A 363 -6.03 -26.76 2.40
C ASN A 363 -6.13 -25.58 3.35
N ILE A 364 -6.48 -24.44 2.81
CA ILE A 364 -6.59 -23.15 3.49
C ILE A 364 -8.07 -22.78 3.51
N THR A 365 -8.62 -22.58 4.70
CA THR A 365 -10.01 -22.16 4.92
C THR A 365 -10.09 -20.76 5.52
N GLU A 366 -8.96 -20.23 5.94
CA GLU A 366 -8.81 -18.89 6.46
C GLU A 366 -9.18 -17.84 5.40
N GLU A 367 -9.77 -16.73 5.82
CA GLU A 367 -10.15 -15.64 4.92
C GLU A 367 -8.94 -14.87 4.40
N LYS A 368 -7.86 -14.82 5.18
CA LYS A 368 -6.61 -14.14 4.83
C LYS A 368 -5.40 -14.90 5.37
N GLY A 369 -4.26 -14.70 4.72
CA GLY A 369 -3.00 -15.29 5.12
C GLY A 369 -1.85 -14.89 4.22
N TRP A 370 -0.66 -15.24 4.64
CA TRP A 370 0.56 -15.00 3.88
C TRP A 370 1.47 -16.24 3.92
N ALA A 371 2.40 -16.33 2.98
CA ALA A 371 3.38 -17.38 2.90
C ALA A 371 4.76 -16.83 2.55
N TYR A 372 5.80 -17.47 3.09
CA TYR A 372 7.16 -17.38 2.61
C TYR A 372 7.67 -18.78 2.35
N ALA A 373 8.10 -19.06 1.13
CA ALA A 373 8.55 -20.40 0.74
C ALA A 373 9.77 -20.32 -0.19
N THR A 374 10.50 -21.43 -0.29
CA THR A 374 11.71 -21.53 -1.11
C THR A 374 11.61 -22.73 -2.06
N MET A 375 11.62 -22.45 -3.36
CA MET A 375 11.76 -23.47 -4.39
C MET A 375 13.20 -23.98 -4.45
N THR A 376 13.40 -25.24 -4.19
CA THR A 376 14.73 -25.86 -4.07
C THR A 376 15.16 -26.57 -5.36
N ASN A 377 14.21 -26.79 -6.27
CA ASN A 377 14.46 -27.45 -7.54
C ASN A 377 14.22 -26.56 -8.75
N SER A 378 14.90 -26.86 -9.85
CA SER A 378 14.66 -26.22 -11.14
C SER A 378 13.25 -26.58 -11.63
N PHE A 379 12.54 -25.60 -12.19
CA PHE A 379 11.18 -25.78 -12.73
C PHE A 379 10.18 -26.34 -11.72
N GLU A 380 10.43 -26.12 -10.41
CA GLU A 380 9.56 -26.54 -9.32
C GLU A 380 8.22 -25.81 -9.37
N GLU A 381 7.20 -26.47 -8.84
CA GLU A 381 5.84 -25.97 -8.77
C GLU A 381 5.32 -26.13 -7.33
N ASP A 382 4.93 -25.01 -6.72
CA ASP A 382 4.23 -24.99 -5.44
C ASP A 382 2.75 -24.72 -5.66
N SER A 383 1.89 -25.27 -4.81
CA SER A 383 0.46 -25.01 -4.91
C SER A 383 -0.18 -24.72 -3.54
N TYR A 384 -1.14 -23.80 -3.54
CA TYR A 384 -1.98 -23.46 -2.39
C TYR A 384 -3.43 -23.76 -2.73
N ARG A 385 -4.17 -24.38 -1.80
CA ARG A 385 -5.58 -24.71 -2.00
C ARG A 385 -6.41 -23.84 -1.07
N ILE A 386 -7.00 -22.79 -1.62
CA ILE A 386 -7.79 -21.81 -0.88
C ILE A 386 -9.26 -22.13 -1.09
N TYR A 387 -10.01 -22.36 0.00
CA TYR A 387 -11.47 -22.46 -0.08
C TYR A 387 -12.04 -21.09 -0.39
N GLY A 388 -13.05 -21.03 -1.25
CA GLY A 388 -13.80 -19.82 -1.55
C GLY A 388 -15.23 -20.14 -1.90
N GLU A 389 -16.10 -19.17 -1.68
CA GLU A 389 -17.52 -19.24 -2.00
C GLU A 389 -17.83 -18.45 -3.27
N LYS A 390 -18.93 -18.79 -3.91
CA LYS A 390 -19.38 -18.07 -5.10
C LYS A 390 -19.62 -16.61 -4.76
N ASN A 391 -19.15 -15.73 -5.65
CA ASN A 391 -19.21 -14.28 -5.51
C ASN A 391 -18.28 -13.69 -4.45
N GLU A 392 -17.54 -14.48 -3.67
CA GLU A 392 -16.42 -13.92 -2.92
C GLU A 392 -15.36 -13.37 -3.87
N ARG A 393 -14.67 -12.35 -3.42
CA ARG A 393 -13.53 -11.76 -4.13
C ARG A 393 -12.23 -12.28 -3.53
N LEU A 394 -11.37 -12.86 -4.33
CA LEU A 394 -10.03 -13.29 -3.95
C LEU A 394 -9.01 -12.28 -4.46
N VAL A 395 -8.34 -11.59 -3.54
CA VAL A 395 -7.17 -10.76 -3.83
C VAL A 395 -5.92 -11.52 -3.42
N LEU A 396 -4.96 -11.66 -4.32
CA LEU A 396 -3.73 -12.40 -4.08
C LEU A 396 -2.54 -11.72 -4.74
N THR A 397 -1.44 -11.60 -3.99
CA THR A 397 -0.19 -11.00 -4.45
C THR A 397 0.97 -11.97 -4.24
N VAL A 398 1.82 -12.11 -5.25
CA VAL A 398 3.07 -12.89 -5.18
C VAL A 398 4.25 -11.97 -5.48
N THR A 399 5.31 -12.05 -4.69
CA THR A 399 6.55 -11.30 -4.91
C THR A 399 7.77 -12.20 -4.78
N TRP A 400 8.83 -11.85 -5.50
CA TRP A 400 10.15 -12.46 -5.37
C TRP A 400 11.24 -11.45 -5.68
N ASN A 401 12.47 -11.75 -5.28
CA ASN A 401 13.58 -10.85 -5.56
C ASN A 401 14.28 -11.18 -6.88
N ARG A 402 14.57 -10.15 -7.67
CA ARG A 402 15.58 -10.19 -8.72
C ARG A 402 16.96 -10.34 -8.09
N LEU A 403 17.78 -11.23 -8.61
CA LEU A 403 19.14 -11.40 -8.11
C LEU A 403 20.15 -10.59 -8.92
N ILE A 404 20.91 -9.81 -8.18
CA ILE A 404 22.07 -9.06 -8.63
C ILE A 404 23.27 -9.52 -7.80
N ASP A 405 24.39 -9.81 -8.42
CA ASP A 405 25.61 -10.22 -7.72
C ASP A 405 26.40 -9.02 -7.16
N SER A 406 27.48 -9.30 -6.47
CA SER A 406 28.36 -8.27 -5.87
C SER A 406 29.11 -7.39 -6.89
N ASN A 407 29.07 -7.74 -8.17
CA ASN A 407 29.59 -6.93 -9.27
C ASN A 407 28.47 -6.15 -9.97
N TYR A 408 27.26 -6.19 -9.42
CA TYR A 408 26.04 -5.64 -10.00
C TYR A 408 25.69 -6.22 -11.38
N ALA A 409 26.06 -7.49 -11.60
CA ALA A 409 25.60 -8.26 -12.76
C ALA A 409 24.28 -8.97 -12.43
N GLU A 410 23.36 -8.93 -13.39
CA GLU A 410 22.07 -9.60 -13.29
C GLU A 410 22.20 -11.08 -13.61
N GLU A 411 21.53 -11.92 -12.84
CA GLU A 411 21.40 -13.34 -13.13
C GLU A 411 20.67 -13.57 -14.47
N THR A 412 21.20 -14.47 -15.29
CA THR A 412 20.62 -14.77 -16.61
C THR A 412 20.39 -16.29 -16.77
N PRO A 413 19.19 -16.74 -17.16
CA PRO A 413 17.94 -15.97 -17.23
C PRO A 413 17.52 -15.50 -15.81
N LYS A 414 16.73 -14.43 -15.73
CA LYS A 414 16.15 -13.98 -14.45
C LYS A 414 15.24 -15.06 -13.89
N PHE A 415 15.28 -15.28 -12.57
CA PHE A 415 14.26 -16.08 -11.90
C PHE A 415 12.87 -15.48 -12.16
N ASN A 416 11.91 -16.33 -12.51
CA ASN A 416 10.54 -15.92 -12.78
C ASN A 416 9.55 -17.00 -12.33
N LEU A 417 8.44 -16.53 -11.76
CA LEU A 417 7.29 -17.35 -11.39
C LEU A 417 6.12 -17.05 -12.33
N ASN A 418 5.47 -18.10 -12.83
CA ASN A 418 4.15 -18.00 -13.43
C ASN A 418 3.10 -18.26 -12.36
N LEU A 419 2.09 -17.41 -12.30
CA LEU A 419 0.92 -17.56 -11.42
C LEU A 419 -0.26 -18.11 -12.24
N THR A 420 -0.87 -19.19 -11.77
CA THR A 420 -2.10 -19.74 -12.36
C THR A 420 -3.11 -20.02 -11.25
N ILE A 421 -4.36 -19.61 -11.44
CA ILE A 421 -5.47 -19.96 -10.54
C ILE A 421 -6.46 -20.83 -11.29
N LYS A 422 -6.83 -21.95 -10.65
CA LYS A 422 -7.81 -22.91 -11.15
C LYS A 422 -9.01 -22.96 -10.23
N ASP A 423 -10.18 -23.09 -10.82
CA ASP A 423 -11.44 -23.28 -10.11
C ASP A 423 -11.56 -24.69 -9.48
N PRO A 424 -12.61 -24.97 -8.69
CA PRO A 424 -12.84 -26.30 -8.10
C PRO A 424 -12.98 -27.45 -9.10
N ASN A 425 -13.23 -27.16 -10.39
CA ASN A 425 -13.31 -28.14 -11.48
C ASN A 425 -11.97 -28.28 -12.24
N ASP A 426 -10.86 -27.72 -11.69
CA ASP A 426 -9.52 -27.71 -12.29
C ASP A 426 -9.43 -26.91 -13.62
N GLN A 427 -10.40 -26.01 -13.88
CA GLN A 427 -10.35 -25.10 -15.02
C GLN A 427 -9.52 -23.86 -14.66
N THR A 428 -8.62 -23.45 -15.56
CA THR A 428 -7.86 -22.21 -15.37
C THR A 428 -8.77 -21.02 -15.53
N ILE A 429 -8.89 -20.21 -14.48
CA ILE A 429 -9.66 -18.96 -14.46
C ILE A 429 -8.76 -17.70 -14.50
N PHE A 430 -7.49 -17.86 -14.15
CA PHE A 430 -6.48 -16.80 -14.27
C PHE A 430 -5.10 -17.39 -14.59
N SER A 431 -4.32 -16.68 -15.39
CA SER A 431 -2.91 -17.03 -15.64
C SER A 431 -2.11 -15.78 -15.96
N GLU A 432 -1.02 -15.56 -15.21
CA GLU A 432 -0.02 -14.53 -15.48
C GLU A 432 1.33 -15.19 -15.76
N THR A 433 1.96 -14.79 -16.85
CA THR A 433 3.21 -15.38 -17.34
C THR A 433 4.26 -14.34 -17.74
N ASP A 434 4.07 -13.07 -17.34
CA ASP A 434 4.97 -11.99 -17.68
C ASP A 434 6.32 -12.14 -16.95
N ALA A 435 7.37 -12.39 -17.71
CA ALA A 435 8.72 -12.55 -17.18
C ALA A 435 9.44 -11.22 -16.87
N ASN A 436 8.81 -10.07 -17.12
CA ASN A 436 9.41 -8.78 -16.83
C ASN A 436 9.22 -8.36 -15.37
N ASN A 437 8.07 -8.68 -14.80
CA ASN A 437 7.74 -8.34 -13.43
C ASN A 437 8.32 -9.33 -12.43
N ASN A 438 8.44 -8.92 -11.18
CA ASN A 438 8.76 -9.75 -10.01
C ASN A 438 7.75 -9.52 -8.88
N LEU A 439 6.58 -9.07 -9.28
CA LEU A 439 5.38 -8.91 -8.47
C LEU A 439 4.17 -9.16 -9.38
N GLU A 440 3.32 -10.09 -8.95
CA GLU A 440 2.06 -10.40 -9.61
C GLU A 440 0.92 -10.22 -8.61
N LYS A 441 -0.14 -9.54 -9.01
CA LYS A 441 -1.37 -9.37 -8.21
C LYS A 441 -2.57 -9.72 -9.06
N VAL A 442 -3.47 -10.49 -8.49
CA VAL A 442 -4.77 -10.84 -9.06
C VAL A 442 -5.86 -10.38 -8.10
N ASP A 443 -7.01 -10.10 -8.66
CA ASP A 443 -8.21 -9.69 -7.97
C ASP A 443 -9.39 -10.29 -8.75
N LEU A 444 -9.99 -11.36 -8.22
CA LEU A 444 -10.95 -12.22 -8.92
C LEU A 444 -12.24 -12.33 -8.13
N LEU A 445 -13.38 -12.21 -8.83
CA LEU A 445 -14.66 -12.70 -8.35
C LEU A 445 -14.73 -14.21 -8.55
N LEU A 446 -15.01 -14.95 -7.48
CA LEU A 446 -15.01 -16.42 -7.52
C LEU A 446 -16.32 -16.94 -8.13
N PRO A 447 -16.28 -17.76 -9.19
CA PRO A 447 -17.47 -18.17 -9.92
C PRO A 447 -18.29 -19.27 -9.23
N SER A 448 -17.75 -19.97 -8.22
CA SER A 448 -18.39 -21.12 -7.56
C SER A 448 -17.78 -21.43 -6.21
N ASP A 449 -18.51 -22.12 -5.37
CA ASP A 449 -17.98 -22.66 -4.11
C ASP A 449 -16.96 -23.77 -4.33
N GLY A 450 -15.95 -23.83 -3.46
CA GLY A 450 -15.01 -24.94 -3.40
C GLY A 450 -13.54 -24.55 -3.27
N MET A 451 -12.67 -25.53 -3.47
CA MET A 451 -11.23 -25.37 -3.32
C MET A 451 -10.59 -24.85 -4.62
N TYR A 452 -10.12 -23.63 -4.59
CA TYR A 452 -9.34 -23.03 -5.67
C TYR A 452 -7.88 -23.44 -5.55
N LYS A 453 -7.22 -23.76 -6.67
CA LYS A 453 -5.81 -24.10 -6.69
C LYS A 453 -5.00 -22.96 -7.26
N VAL A 454 -4.21 -22.31 -6.41
CA VAL A 454 -3.18 -21.34 -6.79
C VAL A 454 -1.89 -22.09 -7.06
N VAL A 455 -1.35 -21.96 -8.25
CA VAL A 455 -0.13 -22.65 -8.70
C VAL A 455 0.93 -21.62 -9.03
N LEU A 456 2.08 -21.73 -8.37
CA LEU A 456 3.28 -20.95 -8.65
C LEU A 456 4.32 -21.85 -9.29
N LYS A 457 4.76 -21.52 -10.49
CA LYS A 457 5.70 -22.32 -11.25
C LYS A 457 6.98 -21.57 -11.55
N ASN A 458 8.10 -22.07 -11.04
CA ASN A 458 9.43 -21.62 -11.47
C ASN A 458 9.65 -21.98 -12.94
N THR A 459 9.81 -20.97 -13.79
CA THR A 459 10.01 -21.16 -15.23
C THR A 459 11.47 -21.28 -15.64
N THR A 460 12.39 -21.31 -14.67
CA THR A 460 13.84 -21.29 -14.88
C THR A 460 14.55 -22.45 -14.19
N ASP A 461 15.85 -22.59 -14.46
CA ASP A 461 16.73 -23.52 -13.77
C ASP A 461 17.32 -22.93 -12.45
N LYS A 462 16.89 -21.73 -12.04
CA LYS A 462 17.41 -21.03 -10.87
C LYS A 462 16.85 -21.61 -9.59
N LYS A 463 17.75 -21.96 -8.66
CA LYS A 463 17.45 -22.54 -7.36
C LYS A 463 18.63 -22.41 -6.40
N PRO A 464 18.44 -22.34 -5.07
CA PRO A 464 17.16 -22.12 -4.41
C PRO A 464 16.64 -20.69 -4.66
N ARG A 465 15.32 -20.49 -4.61
CA ARG A 465 14.71 -19.16 -4.76
C ARG A 465 13.50 -19.03 -3.86
N SER A 466 13.50 -17.97 -3.06
CA SER A 466 12.38 -17.64 -2.19
C SER A 466 11.37 -16.73 -2.87
N TYR A 467 10.15 -16.83 -2.41
CA TYR A 467 9.05 -15.95 -2.78
C TYR A 467 8.11 -15.76 -1.58
N ALA A 468 7.33 -14.70 -1.62
CA ALA A 468 6.23 -14.49 -0.71
C ALA A 468 4.89 -14.46 -1.47
N LEU A 469 3.84 -14.90 -0.79
CA LEU A 469 2.45 -14.80 -1.23
C LEU A 469 1.65 -14.17 -0.10
N ALA A 470 0.72 -13.28 -0.44
CA ALA A 470 -0.30 -12.77 0.46
C ALA A 470 -1.67 -12.91 -0.21
N PHE A 471 -2.70 -13.25 0.56
CA PHE A 471 -4.05 -13.34 0.02
C PHE A 471 -5.09 -12.89 1.04
N GLU A 472 -6.23 -12.43 0.53
CA GLU A 472 -7.41 -12.09 1.31
C GLU A 472 -8.65 -12.40 0.49
N ARG A 473 -9.69 -12.93 1.14
CA ARG A 473 -11.02 -13.16 0.57
C ARG A 473 -12.00 -12.17 1.18
N PHE A 474 -12.87 -11.65 0.37
CA PHE A 474 -13.89 -10.69 0.77
C PHE A 474 -15.27 -11.25 0.42
N VAL A 475 -16.16 -11.23 1.39
CA VAL A 475 -17.56 -11.55 1.18
C VAL A 475 -18.25 -10.29 0.68
N PRO A 476 -18.97 -10.31 -0.44
CA PRO A 476 -19.80 -9.17 -0.86
C PRO A 476 -20.85 -8.83 0.20
N ILE A 477 -21.15 -7.56 0.37
CA ILE A 477 -22.24 -7.13 1.25
C ILE A 477 -23.56 -7.58 0.63
N PRO A 478 -24.47 -8.20 1.39
CA PRO A 478 -25.80 -8.55 0.85
C PRO A 478 -26.53 -7.31 0.35
N GLY A 479 -26.95 -7.33 -0.92
CA GLY A 479 -27.57 -6.17 -1.54
C GLY A 479 -26.64 -5.29 -2.37
N ASP A 480 -25.33 -5.51 -2.33
CA ASP A 480 -24.37 -4.94 -3.28
C ASP A 480 -24.40 -5.78 -4.57
N PHE A 481 -25.08 -5.28 -5.59
CA PHE A 481 -25.32 -5.97 -6.85
C PHE A 481 -24.26 -5.62 -7.92
N GLU A 482 -24.33 -6.31 -9.04
CA GLU A 482 -23.42 -6.03 -10.15
C GLU A 482 -23.69 -4.64 -10.82
N PRO A 483 -22.65 -3.82 -10.99
CA PRO A 483 -21.25 -4.04 -10.64
C PRO A 483 -21.02 -3.89 -9.13
N ILE A 484 -20.46 -4.92 -8.49
CA ILE A 484 -20.14 -4.91 -7.06
C ILE A 484 -19.12 -3.79 -6.78
N ASP A 485 -19.51 -2.81 -6.00
CA ASP A 485 -18.67 -1.64 -5.66
C ASP A 485 -18.43 -1.47 -4.15
N TYR A 486 -18.91 -2.44 -3.36
CA TYR A 486 -18.75 -2.54 -1.90
C TYR A 486 -19.47 -1.44 -1.09
N ILE A 487 -20.54 -0.94 -1.66
CA ILE A 487 -21.52 -0.10 -0.98
C ILE A 487 -22.93 -0.53 -1.40
N VAL A 488 -23.86 -0.55 -0.48
CA VAL A 488 -25.29 -0.74 -0.80
C VAL A 488 -25.95 0.62 -0.93
N ASP A 489 -26.16 1.09 -2.16
CA ASP A 489 -26.64 2.43 -2.45
C ASP A 489 -27.79 2.51 -3.47
N TYR A 490 -27.99 3.69 -4.08
CA TYR A 490 -29.04 3.92 -5.06
C TYR A 490 -28.86 3.15 -6.37
N ASN A 491 -27.64 2.72 -6.71
CA ASN A 491 -27.39 1.90 -7.90
C ASN A 491 -27.95 0.50 -7.67
N ASP A 492 -27.74 -0.04 -6.47
CA ASP A 492 -28.27 -1.34 -6.06
C ASP A 492 -29.77 -1.31 -5.91
N MET A 493 -30.31 -0.21 -5.37
CA MET A 493 -31.75 0.01 -5.30
C MET A 493 -32.38 -0.03 -6.71
N ALA A 494 -31.69 0.45 -7.73
CA ALA A 494 -32.17 0.36 -9.10
C ALA A 494 -32.29 -1.10 -9.54
N THR A 495 -31.24 -1.90 -9.34
CA THR A 495 -31.22 -3.34 -9.63
C THR A 495 -32.29 -4.09 -8.83
N PHE A 496 -32.40 -3.80 -7.51
CA PHE A 496 -33.45 -4.37 -6.67
C PHE A 496 -34.86 -4.07 -7.21
N SER A 497 -35.12 -2.81 -7.58
CA SER A 497 -36.44 -2.38 -8.07
C SER A 497 -36.79 -2.98 -9.41
N GLU A 498 -35.82 -3.25 -10.28
CA GLU A 498 -36.04 -3.93 -11.56
C GLU A 498 -36.50 -5.37 -11.37
N GLN A 499 -35.96 -6.06 -10.33
CA GLN A 499 -36.30 -7.46 -10.04
C GLN A 499 -37.50 -7.60 -9.10
N TRP A 500 -38.10 -6.50 -8.63
CA TRP A 500 -39.22 -6.54 -7.69
C TRP A 500 -40.40 -7.37 -8.20
N LEU A 501 -40.82 -8.36 -7.41
CA LEU A 501 -41.86 -9.34 -7.72
C LEU A 501 -41.50 -10.31 -8.87
N TRP A 502 -40.28 -10.32 -9.32
CA TRP A 502 -39.83 -11.36 -10.23
C TRP A 502 -39.79 -12.72 -9.50
N THR A 503 -40.00 -13.76 -10.28
CA THR A 503 -39.95 -15.16 -9.79
C THR A 503 -38.97 -15.95 -10.64
N GLY A 504 -38.10 -16.72 -10.02
CA GLY A 504 -37.13 -17.54 -10.74
C GLY A 504 -35.97 -17.95 -9.86
N GLU A 505 -35.18 -18.87 -10.36
CA GLU A 505 -33.93 -19.27 -9.70
C GLU A 505 -32.82 -18.24 -10.02
N ASN A 506 -31.93 -17.97 -9.06
CA ASN A 506 -30.76 -17.09 -9.18
C ASN A 506 -31.08 -15.61 -9.45
N LEU A 507 -32.12 -15.07 -8.90
CA LEU A 507 -32.37 -13.62 -8.88
C LEU A 507 -31.39 -12.95 -7.90
N GLN A 508 -30.69 -11.89 -8.32
CA GLN A 508 -29.72 -11.18 -7.46
C GLN A 508 -30.38 -10.55 -6.23
N ALA A 509 -31.60 -10.04 -6.42
CA ALA A 509 -32.35 -9.36 -5.36
C ALA A 509 -33.18 -10.29 -4.47
N ASP A 510 -33.12 -11.62 -4.68
CA ASP A 510 -33.67 -12.65 -3.78
C ASP A 510 -32.66 -12.93 -2.68
N LEU A 511 -32.66 -12.07 -1.68
CA LEU A 511 -31.65 -12.01 -0.61
C LEU A 511 -32.01 -12.82 0.61
N PHE A 512 -33.32 -12.97 0.85
CA PHE A 512 -33.82 -13.67 2.02
C PHE A 512 -34.23 -15.11 1.66
N ASP A 513 -33.53 -16.09 2.22
CA ASP A 513 -33.76 -17.51 1.96
C ASP A 513 -35.07 -17.99 2.62
N ASP A 514 -36.19 -17.84 1.90
CA ASP A 514 -37.51 -18.29 2.34
C ASP A 514 -38.11 -19.37 1.43
N ASP A 515 -37.30 -19.99 0.58
CA ASP A 515 -37.70 -20.99 -0.42
C ASP A 515 -38.74 -20.47 -1.45
N SER A 516 -39.01 -19.16 -1.50
CA SER A 516 -40.04 -18.62 -2.38
C SER A 516 -39.57 -18.36 -3.80
N ASN A 517 -38.27 -18.12 -4.01
CA ASN A 517 -37.68 -17.66 -5.26
C ASN A 517 -38.44 -16.46 -5.85
N ILE A 518 -38.88 -15.54 -5.01
CA ILE A 518 -39.62 -14.34 -5.37
C ILE A 518 -39.03 -13.13 -4.68
N VAL A 519 -38.57 -12.14 -5.40
CA VAL A 519 -38.10 -10.87 -4.83
C VAL A 519 -39.30 -10.12 -4.23
N ASN A 520 -39.35 -10.01 -2.89
CA ASN A 520 -40.51 -9.53 -2.16
C ASN A 520 -40.12 -8.73 -0.90
N LEU A 521 -41.06 -8.55 0.04
CA LEU A 521 -40.80 -7.73 1.24
C LEU A 521 -39.72 -8.26 2.21
N PRO A 522 -39.55 -9.56 2.45
CA PRO A 522 -38.39 -10.07 3.17
C PRO A 522 -37.04 -9.67 2.55
N ASP A 523 -36.90 -9.79 1.23
CA ASP A 523 -35.70 -9.39 0.51
C ASP A 523 -35.43 -7.90 0.60
N PHE A 524 -36.52 -7.09 0.52
CA PHE A 524 -36.40 -5.66 0.76
C PHE A 524 -35.98 -5.33 2.19
N ALA A 525 -36.41 -6.09 3.15
CA ALA A 525 -36.01 -5.87 4.55
C ALA A 525 -34.52 -6.21 4.74
N GLU A 526 -34.05 -7.27 4.09
CA GLU A 526 -32.63 -7.63 4.09
C GLU A 526 -31.80 -6.57 3.37
N PHE A 527 -32.16 -6.18 2.14
CA PHE A 527 -31.54 -5.10 1.42
C PHE A 527 -31.47 -3.80 2.24
N ALA A 528 -32.61 -3.42 2.86
CA ALA A 528 -32.67 -2.20 3.66
C ALA A 528 -31.85 -2.27 4.97
N SER A 529 -31.58 -3.47 5.47
CA SER A 529 -30.73 -3.64 6.65
C SER A 529 -29.26 -3.32 6.38
N HIS A 530 -28.86 -3.49 5.12
CA HIS A 530 -27.51 -3.17 4.63
C HIS A 530 -27.40 -1.81 3.95
N TRP A 531 -28.49 -1.01 3.95
CA TRP A 531 -28.53 0.30 3.28
C TRP A 531 -27.42 1.23 3.76
N LEU A 532 -26.60 1.72 2.84
CA LEU A 532 -25.40 2.50 3.08
C LEU A 532 -24.31 1.74 3.88
N GLU A 533 -24.44 0.43 4.02
CA GLU A 533 -23.32 -0.37 4.48
C GLU A 533 -22.21 -0.33 3.44
N THR A 534 -20.99 -0.20 3.92
CA THR A 534 -19.80 -0.15 3.08
C THR A 534 -18.82 -1.21 3.56
N ASP A 535 -18.19 -1.89 2.63
CA ASP A 535 -16.98 -2.61 2.98
C ASP A 535 -15.80 -1.63 2.99
N GLY A 536 -15.39 -1.17 4.16
CA GLY A 536 -14.29 -0.21 4.35
C GLY A 536 -12.95 -0.66 3.73
N ARG A 537 -12.88 -1.89 3.24
CA ARG A 537 -11.74 -2.42 2.47
C ARG A 537 -11.72 -1.92 1.02
N TYR A 538 -12.86 -1.55 0.47
CA TYR A 538 -13.01 -1.08 -0.91
C TYR A 538 -13.68 0.27 -1.03
N TYR A 539 -14.45 0.66 -0.03
CA TYR A 539 -15.18 1.92 -0.02
C TYR A 539 -14.85 2.72 1.23
N GLN A 540 -14.59 4.00 1.06
CA GLN A 540 -14.50 4.98 2.14
C GLN A 540 -15.51 6.07 1.83
N ASP A 541 -16.33 6.44 2.83
CA ASP A 541 -17.36 7.47 2.69
C ASP A 541 -16.81 8.73 2.01
N GLN A 542 -17.49 9.14 0.93
CA GLN A 542 -17.17 10.37 0.18
C GLN A 542 -17.49 11.62 0.98
#